data_619820d8b2daf2884f0b48014d0e182e
#
_entry.id   619820d8b2daf2884f0b48014d0e182e
#
_cell.length_a   1.000
_cell.length_b   1.000
_cell.length_c   1.000
_cell.angle_alpha   90.00
_cell.angle_beta   90.00
_cell.angle_gamma   90.00
#
_symmetry.space_group_name_H-M   'P 1'
#
loop_
_entity.id
_entity.type
_entity.pdbx_description
1 polymer ?
#
loop_
_entity_poly.entity_id
_entity_poly.type
_entity_poly.pdbx_seq_one_letter_code
_entity_poly.pdbx_strand_id
1 'polypeptide(L)'
;MPASNFYTVNQVASIAEISEADVLRYIKDGALRANFNQGNMSYLVLQDDLLSFLREHRINDQIQKIMQHKVLVVDRDTNTTFILKSDLERSKKIQVKVATSTRDIELSLDANVPDIMTMHFAVTQRAQDNLEGVLKRCRMTRPTKLVLYHEAPEQMIPTMPDVQKIVTSLQVDAVVSVSRGFRPLVNKIEEILGVERSQTMVRKPTDK
;
A
#
# COMPACT_ATOMS: atom_id res chain seq x y z
N MET A 1 0.35 -4.09 -19.15
CA MET A 1 1.67 -3.58 -18.77
C MET A 1 1.62 -3.31 -17.28
N PRO A 2 2.62 -3.70 -16.48
CA PRO A 2 2.66 -3.30 -15.08
C PRO A 2 2.66 -1.77 -15.02
N ALA A 3 1.85 -1.21 -14.13
CA ALA A 3 1.79 0.23 -13.94
C ALA A 3 3.17 0.69 -13.44
N SER A 4 3.82 1.57 -14.20
CA SER A 4 5.14 2.10 -13.84
C SER A 4 4.99 2.98 -12.60
N ASN A 5 5.71 2.65 -11.54
CA ASN A 5 5.75 3.46 -10.34
C ASN A 5 6.67 4.65 -10.57
N PHE A 6 6.14 5.85 -10.39
CA PHE A 6 6.90 7.09 -10.47
C PHE A 6 7.10 7.70 -9.08
N TYR A 7 8.23 8.38 -8.92
CA TYR A 7 8.58 9.12 -7.70
C TYR A 7 8.83 10.58 -8.05
N THR A 8 8.31 11.50 -7.25
CA THR A 8 8.61 12.92 -7.36
C THR A 8 10.00 13.23 -6.78
N VAL A 9 10.55 14.40 -7.10
CA VAL A 9 11.84 14.85 -6.55
C VAL A 9 11.87 14.80 -5.02
N ASN A 10 10.80 15.26 -4.37
CA ASN A 10 10.67 15.22 -2.90
C ASN A 10 10.68 13.78 -2.35
N GLN A 11 9.98 12.84 -3.02
CA GLN A 11 9.98 11.43 -2.62
C GLN A 11 11.36 10.80 -2.80
N VAL A 12 12.07 11.11 -3.89
CA VAL A 12 13.44 10.64 -4.11
C VAL A 12 14.38 11.18 -3.04
N ALA A 13 14.28 12.48 -2.73
CA ALA A 13 15.08 13.13 -1.68
C ALA A 13 14.88 12.45 -0.32
N SER A 14 13.62 12.21 0.05
CA SER A 14 13.26 11.52 1.30
C SER A 14 13.76 10.07 1.34
N ILE A 15 13.68 9.34 0.22
CA ILE A 15 14.13 7.94 0.13
C ILE A 15 15.64 7.85 0.19
N ALA A 16 16.35 8.68 -0.58
CA ALA A 16 17.80 8.68 -0.64
C ALA A 16 18.48 9.40 0.54
N GLU A 17 17.68 10.03 1.41
CA GLU A 17 18.15 10.83 2.55
C GLU A 17 19.10 11.98 2.13
N ILE A 18 18.78 12.63 1.02
CA ILE A 18 19.51 13.77 0.46
C ILE A 18 18.56 14.97 0.26
N SER A 19 19.13 16.14 -0.06
CA SER A 19 18.30 17.32 -0.34
C SER A 19 17.63 17.25 -1.72
N GLU A 20 16.48 17.93 -1.90
CA GLU A 20 15.85 18.07 -3.23
C GLU A 20 16.78 18.74 -4.24
N ALA A 21 17.62 19.69 -3.78
CA ALA A 21 18.61 20.34 -4.61
C ALA A 21 19.66 19.35 -5.15
N ASP A 22 20.07 18.38 -4.33
CA ASP A 22 20.99 17.33 -4.76
C ASP A 22 20.32 16.39 -5.77
N VAL A 23 19.04 16.02 -5.56
CA VAL A 23 18.30 15.22 -6.54
C VAL A 23 18.24 15.94 -7.89
N LEU A 24 17.90 17.24 -7.89
CA LEU A 24 17.87 18.03 -9.12
C LEU A 24 19.23 18.13 -9.79
N ARG A 25 20.32 18.22 -9.03
CA ARG A 25 21.69 18.18 -9.55
C ARG A 25 21.98 16.84 -10.22
N TYR A 26 21.67 15.71 -9.57
CA TYR A 26 21.86 14.37 -10.16
C TYR A 26 21.05 14.17 -11.45
N ILE A 27 19.83 14.76 -11.52
CA ILE A 27 19.02 14.73 -12.75
C ILE A 27 19.70 15.55 -13.86
N LYS A 28 20.20 16.76 -13.57
CA LYS A 28 20.89 17.62 -14.54
C LYS A 28 22.18 17.00 -15.04
N ASP A 29 22.94 16.35 -14.16
CA ASP A 29 24.21 15.69 -14.48
C ASP A 29 24.00 14.35 -15.19
N GLY A 30 22.75 13.89 -15.35
CA GLY A 30 22.40 12.63 -15.99
C GLY A 30 22.67 11.38 -15.14
N ALA A 31 23.10 11.54 -13.88
CA ALA A 31 23.32 10.44 -12.94
C ALA A 31 22.01 9.81 -12.45
N LEU A 32 20.90 10.56 -12.45
CA LEU A 32 19.57 10.08 -12.16
C LEU A 32 18.64 10.38 -13.34
N ARG A 33 18.12 9.34 -14.00
CA ARG A 33 17.18 9.52 -15.10
C ARG A 33 15.81 9.95 -14.57
N ALA A 34 15.22 10.95 -15.20
CA ALA A 34 13.89 11.44 -14.86
C ALA A 34 13.16 11.95 -16.11
N ASN A 35 11.84 11.82 -16.10
CA ASN A 35 10.96 12.36 -17.11
C ASN A 35 10.40 13.71 -16.65
N PHE A 36 10.48 14.74 -17.49
CA PHE A 36 9.88 16.02 -17.18
C PHE A 36 8.39 16.02 -17.53
N ASN A 37 7.55 16.24 -16.53
CA ASN A 37 6.10 16.37 -16.72
C ASN A 37 5.74 17.85 -16.93
N GLN A 38 5.38 18.21 -18.15
CA GLN A 38 5.01 19.58 -18.50
C GLN A 38 3.72 20.06 -17.80
N GLY A 39 2.81 19.15 -17.47
CA GLY A 39 1.51 19.49 -16.88
C GLY A 39 1.60 20.08 -15.47
N ASN A 40 2.59 19.65 -14.69
CA ASN A 40 2.83 20.16 -13.33
C ASN A 40 4.26 20.72 -13.14
N MET A 41 5.00 20.90 -14.23
CA MET A 41 6.36 21.46 -14.24
C MET A 41 7.32 20.74 -13.27
N SER A 42 7.22 19.40 -13.16
CA SER A 42 8.00 18.60 -12.22
C SER A 42 8.69 17.42 -12.89
N TYR A 43 9.80 16.96 -12.29
CA TYR A 43 10.44 15.72 -12.67
C TYR A 43 9.81 14.53 -12.00
N LEU A 44 9.68 13.44 -12.76
CA LEU A 44 9.21 12.12 -12.30
C LEU A 44 10.29 11.08 -12.60
N VAL A 45 10.73 10.37 -11.57
CA VAL A 45 11.73 9.31 -11.64
C VAL A 45 11.02 7.96 -11.66
N LEU A 46 11.35 7.11 -12.63
CA LEU A 46 10.87 5.73 -12.66
C LEU A 46 11.49 4.91 -11.51
N GLN A 47 10.76 3.95 -10.99
CA GLN A 47 11.26 3.07 -9.91
C GLN A 47 12.56 2.37 -10.29
N ASP A 48 12.68 1.88 -11.53
CA ASP A 48 13.87 1.17 -11.98
C ASP A 48 15.10 2.09 -12.06
N ASP A 49 14.90 3.35 -12.50
CA ASP A 49 15.97 4.35 -12.52
C ASP A 49 16.41 4.73 -11.10
N LEU A 50 15.44 4.87 -10.17
CA LEU A 50 15.74 5.12 -8.77
C LEU A 50 16.50 3.94 -8.13
N LEU A 51 16.08 2.71 -8.39
CA LEU A 51 16.76 1.52 -7.88
C LEU A 51 18.20 1.41 -8.42
N SER A 52 18.41 1.75 -9.68
CA SER A 52 19.76 1.78 -10.29
C SER A 52 20.64 2.83 -9.62
N PHE A 53 20.13 4.05 -9.47
CA PHE A 53 20.81 5.13 -8.77
C PHE A 53 21.20 4.75 -7.33
N LEU A 54 20.29 4.15 -6.57
CA LEU A 54 20.56 3.74 -5.18
C LEU A 54 21.63 2.63 -5.11
N ARG A 55 21.64 1.69 -6.05
CA ARG A 55 22.69 0.64 -6.14
C ARG A 55 24.05 1.24 -6.42
N GLU A 56 24.15 2.16 -7.38
CA GLU A 56 25.39 2.86 -7.73
C GLU A 56 25.95 3.65 -6.53
N HIS A 57 25.06 4.26 -5.74
CA HIS A 57 25.46 5.02 -4.55
C HIS A 57 25.55 4.17 -3.27
N ARG A 58 25.39 2.83 -3.38
CA ARG A 58 25.48 1.85 -2.27
C ARG A 58 24.47 2.07 -1.13
N ILE A 59 23.30 2.63 -1.43
CA ILE A 59 22.21 2.89 -0.47
C ILE A 59 21.28 1.66 -0.40
N ASN A 60 21.81 0.53 0.04
CA ASN A 60 21.13 -0.77 -0.05
C ASN A 60 19.88 -0.87 0.87
N ASP A 61 19.89 -0.23 2.04
CA ASP A 61 18.79 -0.30 2.99
C ASP A 61 17.51 0.35 2.42
N GLN A 62 17.66 1.39 1.62
CA GLN A 62 16.55 2.06 0.97
C GLN A 62 15.96 1.24 -0.19
N ILE A 63 16.79 0.43 -0.86
CA ILE A 63 16.33 -0.48 -1.92
C ILE A 63 15.29 -1.46 -1.35
N GLN A 64 15.56 -2.05 -0.19
CA GLN A 64 14.63 -2.96 0.46
C GLN A 64 13.28 -2.27 0.76
N LYS A 65 13.31 -1.03 1.27
CA LYS A 65 12.10 -0.25 1.56
C LYS A 65 11.27 0.09 0.31
N ILE A 66 11.94 0.35 -0.83
CA ILE A 66 11.26 0.62 -2.12
C ILE A 66 10.61 -0.65 -2.67
N MET A 67 11.28 -1.79 -2.51
CA MET A 67 10.78 -3.07 -3.01
C MET A 67 9.67 -3.68 -2.14
N GLN A 68 9.42 -3.14 -0.94
CA GLN A 68 8.30 -3.56 -0.12
C GLN A 68 6.98 -3.06 -0.68
N HIS A 69 5.98 -3.94 -0.66
CA HIS A 69 4.59 -3.55 -0.91
C HIS A 69 4.08 -2.67 0.24
N LYS A 70 3.32 -1.65 -0.09
CA LYS A 70 2.78 -0.70 0.88
C LYS A 70 1.32 -0.98 1.13
N VAL A 71 0.98 -1.27 2.36
CA VAL A 71 -0.40 -1.50 2.80
C VAL A 71 -0.80 -0.42 3.80
N LEU A 72 -1.93 0.24 3.56
CA LEU A 72 -2.57 1.14 4.51
C LEU A 72 -3.73 0.41 5.17
N VAL A 73 -3.63 0.18 6.47
CA VAL A 73 -4.71 -0.38 7.29
C VAL A 73 -5.50 0.76 7.92
N VAL A 74 -6.80 0.80 7.67
CA VAL A 74 -7.69 1.83 8.18
C VAL A 74 -8.74 1.22 9.10
N ASP A 75 -8.59 1.44 10.39
CA ASP A 75 -9.55 1.03 11.42
C ASP A 75 -9.45 1.95 12.64
N ARG A 76 -10.56 2.11 13.36
CA ARG A 76 -10.61 2.85 14.62
C ARG A 76 -10.14 2.03 15.81
N ASP A 77 -10.24 0.70 15.71
CA ASP A 77 -9.75 -0.20 16.75
C ASP A 77 -8.24 -0.38 16.64
N THR A 78 -7.53 0.13 17.63
CA THR A 78 -6.07 0.06 17.72
C THR A 78 -5.56 -1.37 17.89
N ASN A 79 -6.32 -2.26 18.52
CA ASN A 79 -5.93 -3.68 18.67
C ASN A 79 -5.98 -4.39 17.31
N THR A 80 -7.05 -4.17 16.55
CA THR A 80 -7.19 -4.70 15.19
C THR A 80 -6.06 -4.21 14.30
N THR A 81 -5.76 -2.91 14.30
CA THR A 81 -4.69 -2.35 13.48
C THR A 81 -3.32 -2.91 13.88
N PHE A 82 -3.07 -3.11 15.17
CA PHE A 82 -1.81 -3.71 15.67
C PHE A 82 -1.65 -5.16 15.21
N ILE A 83 -2.71 -5.98 15.34
CA ILE A 83 -2.70 -7.38 14.90
C ILE A 83 -2.45 -7.48 13.40
N LEU A 84 -3.19 -6.74 12.60
CA LEU A 84 -3.06 -6.73 11.13
C LEU A 84 -1.66 -6.28 10.70
N LYS A 85 -1.15 -5.21 11.31
CA LYS A 85 0.22 -4.74 11.05
C LYS A 85 1.24 -5.82 11.35
N SER A 86 1.17 -6.41 12.54
CA SER A 86 2.11 -7.47 12.96
C SER A 86 2.07 -8.68 12.01
N ASP A 87 0.88 -9.13 11.62
CA ASP A 87 0.73 -10.31 10.75
C ASP A 87 1.20 -10.05 9.32
N LEU A 88 0.93 -8.88 8.75
CA LEU A 88 1.34 -8.52 7.40
C LEU A 88 2.86 -8.28 7.29
N GLU A 89 3.47 -7.62 8.29
CA GLU A 89 4.90 -7.33 8.28
C GLU A 89 5.79 -8.57 8.55
N ARG A 90 5.22 -9.70 8.96
CA ARG A 90 5.96 -10.98 9.11
C ARG A 90 6.64 -11.43 7.81
N SER A 91 6.06 -11.11 6.67
CA SER A 91 6.63 -11.47 5.36
C SER A 91 7.92 -10.69 5.03
N LYS A 92 8.24 -9.59 5.74
CA LYS A 92 9.30 -8.62 5.45
C LYS A 92 9.21 -7.99 4.04
N LYS A 93 8.23 -8.40 3.22
CA LYS A 93 7.95 -7.86 1.89
C LYS A 93 6.87 -6.79 1.90
N ILE A 94 6.22 -6.60 3.04
CA ILE A 94 5.10 -5.67 3.21
C ILE A 94 5.47 -4.66 4.29
N GLN A 95 5.29 -3.38 3.97
CA GLN A 95 5.34 -2.27 4.91
C GLN A 95 3.92 -1.82 5.22
N VAL A 96 3.55 -1.74 6.48
CA VAL A 96 2.20 -1.34 6.89
C VAL A 96 2.21 0.02 7.54
N LYS A 97 1.35 0.91 7.02
CA LYS A 97 0.92 2.13 7.71
C LYS A 97 -0.48 1.94 8.27
N VAL A 98 -0.77 2.65 9.34
CA VAL A 98 -2.08 2.61 10.01
C VAL A 98 -2.68 4.00 9.99
N ALA A 99 -3.96 4.09 9.71
CA ALA A 99 -4.78 5.30 9.82
C ALA A 99 -6.02 4.99 10.67
N THR A 100 -6.33 5.88 11.61
CA THR A 100 -7.50 5.73 12.50
C THR A 100 -8.60 6.75 12.18
N SER A 101 -8.30 7.71 11.32
CA SER A 101 -9.21 8.77 10.88
C SER A 101 -9.04 9.08 9.40
N THR A 102 -10.03 9.78 8.81
CA THR A 102 -9.94 10.26 7.42
C THR A 102 -8.75 11.20 7.22
N ARG A 103 -8.42 12.03 8.21
CA ARG A 103 -7.26 12.91 8.18
C ARG A 103 -5.95 12.12 8.12
N ASP A 104 -5.84 11.02 8.88
CA ASP A 104 -4.65 10.16 8.85
C ASP A 104 -4.49 9.48 7.49
N ILE A 105 -5.62 9.14 6.83
CA ILE A 105 -5.59 8.62 5.46
C ILE A 105 -4.95 9.65 4.54
N GLU A 106 -5.43 10.90 4.53
CA GLU A 106 -4.90 11.97 3.68
C GLU A 106 -3.40 12.20 3.91
N LEU A 107 -2.99 12.34 5.17
CA LEU A 107 -1.57 12.50 5.54
C LEU A 107 -0.71 11.30 5.11
N SER A 108 -1.27 10.10 5.16
CA SER A 108 -0.55 8.89 4.75
C SER A 108 -0.35 8.83 3.23
N LEU A 109 -1.28 9.39 2.47
CA LEU A 109 -1.24 9.41 1.01
C LEU A 109 -0.28 10.45 0.44
N ASP A 110 -0.16 11.60 1.08
CA ASP A 110 0.78 12.65 0.67
C ASP A 110 2.24 12.16 0.72
N ALA A 111 2.55 11.30 1.68
CA ALA A 111 3.89 10.73 1.84
C ALA A 111 4.16 9.53 0.94
N ASN A 112 3.16 8.65 0.75
CA ASN A 112 3.34 7.39 0.00
C ASN A 112 1.98 6.79 -0.39
N VAL A 113 1.69 6.71 -1.67
CA VAL A 113 0.50 6.02 -2.16
C VAL A 113 0.63 4.50 -1.92
N PRO A 114 -0.34 3.85 -1.23
CA PRO A 114 -0.27 2.42 -0.96
C PRO A 114 -0.62 1.57 -2.18
N ASP A 115 -0.10 0.34 -2.24
CA ASP A 115 -0.52 -0.67 -3.22
C ASP A 115 -1.90 -1.22 -2.85
N ILE A 116 -2.14 -1.39 -1.54
CA ILE A 116 -3.46 -1.80 -1.01
C ILE A 116 -3.85 -0.86 0.13
N MET A 117 -5.11 -0.43 0.08
CA MET A 117 -5.81 0.14 1.23
C MET A 117 -6.80 -0.90 1.75
N THR A 118 -6.69 -1.29 3.02
CA THR A 118 -7.66 -2.18 3.66
C THR A 118 -8.41 -1.44 4.75
N MET A 119 -9.73 -1.58 4.78
CA MET A 119 -10.60 -0.80 5.64
C MET A 119 -11.69 -1.65 6.28
N HIS A 120 -11.99 -1.34 7.53
CA HIS A 120 -13.19 -1.87 8.17
C HIS A 120 -14.44 -1.26 7.53
N PHE A 121 -15.45 -2.10 7.25
CA PHE A 121 -16.67 -1.67 6.55
C PHE A 121 -17.38 -0.50 7.25
N ALA A 122 -17.48 -0.50 8.58
CA ALA A 122 -18.12 0.57 9.33
C ALA A 122 -17.39 1.93 9.23
N VAL A 123 -16.07 1.92 8.99
CA VAL A 123 -15.30 3.16 8.74
C VAL A 123 -15.63 3.69 7.35
N THR A 124 -15.70 2.80 6.37
CA THR A 124 -16.03 3.14 4.97
C THR A 124 -17.41 3.77 4.86
N GLN A 125 -18.40 3.21 5.55
CA GLN A 125 -19.79 3.68 5.56
C GLN A 125 -19.92 5.15 6.01
N ARG A 126 -19.10 5.55 7.01
CA ARG A 126 -19.12 6.91 7.59
C ARG A 126 -18.33 7.94 6.79
N ALA A 127 -17.41 7.50 5.96
CA ALA A 127 -16.47 8.37 5.27
C ALA A 127 -16.61 8.31 3.74
N GLN A 128 -17.68 7.71 3.22
CA GLN A 128 -17.85 7.36 1.80
C GLN A 128 -17.54 8.53 0.86
N ASP A 129 -18.12 9.70 1.09
CA ASP A 129 -17.99 10.86 0.18
C ASP A 129 -16.53 11.36 0.09
N ASN A 130 -15.81 11.36 1.21
CA ASN A 130 -14.39 11.77 1.24
C ASN A 130 -13.48 10.70 0.64
N LEU A 131 -13.80 9.42 0.85
CA LEU A 131 -12.98 8.30 0.37
C LEU A 131 -12.98 8.16 -1.14
N GLU A 132 -14.09 8.47 -1.82
CA GLU A 132 -14.15 8.43 -3.28
C GLU A 132 -13.12 9.37 -3.91
N GLY A 133 -13.06 10.61 -3.46
CA GLY A 133 -12.07 11.59 -3.91
C GLY A 133 -10.63 11.18 -3.60
N VAL A 134 -10.41 10.61 -2.42
CA VAL A 134 -9.10 10.10 -1.98
C VAL A 134 -8.65 8.93 -2.87
N LEU A 135 -9.49 7.92 -3.06
CA LEU A 135 -9.19 6.75 -3.89
C LEU A 135 -8.95 7.13 -5.35
N LYS A 136 -9.73 8.08 -5.88
CA LYS A 136 -9.52 8.60 -7.24
C LYS A 136 -8.13 9.22 -7.39
N ARG A 137 -7.69 10.05 -6.44
CA ARG A 137 -6.33 10.62 -6.43
C ARG A 137 -5.25 9.53 -6.36
N CYS A 138 -5.41 8.53 -5.48
CA CYS A 138 -4.48 7.41 -5.38
C CYS A 138 -4.35 6.68 -6.70
N ARG A 139 -5.48 6.32 -7.31
CA ARG A 139 -5.52 5.53 -8.56
C ARG A 139 -4.99 6.28 -9.78
N MET A 140 -4.96 7.62 -9.75
CA MET A 140 -4.30 8.42 -10.78
C MET A 140 -2.78 8.31 -10.76
N THR A 141 -2.20 8.05 -9.60
CA THR A 141 -0.74 7.97 -9.41
C THR A 141 -0.24 6.53 -9.31
N ARG A 142 -1.07 5.62 -8.76
CA ARG A 142 -0.74 4.21 -8.56
C ARG A 142 -2.02 3.36 -8.57
N PRO A 143 -2.02 2.13 -9.10
CA PRO A 143 -3.19 1.25 -9.10
C PRO A 143 -3.47 0.71 -7.69
N THR A 144 -3.90 1.61 -6.79
CA THR A 144 -4.24 1.23 -5.41
C THR A 144 -5.47 0.34 -5.39
N LYS A 145 -5.36 -0.84 -4.79
CA LYS A 145 -6.44 -1.79 -4.56
C LYS A 145 -7.15 -1.48 -3.25
N LEU A 146 -8.48 -1.61 -3.23
CA LEU A 146 -9.29 -1.44 -2.02
C LEU A 146 -9.84 -2.79 -1.56
N VAL A 147 -9.48 -3.19 -0.34
CA VAL A 147 -9.98 -4.39 0.31
C VAL A 147 -10.78 -3.99 1.53
N LEU A 148 -12.06 -4.35 1.57
CA LEU A 148 -12.90 -4.15 2.75
C LEU A 148 -12.95 -5.41 3.59
N TYR A 149 -13.11 -5.26 4.91
CA TYR A 149 -13.38 -6.38 5.80
C TYR A 149 -14.55 -6.10 6.74
N HIS A 150 -15.24 -7.17 7.11
CA HIS A 150 -16.47 -7.14 7.88
C HIS A 150 -16.58 -8.37 8.78
N GLU A 151 -17.18 -8.23 9.97
CA GLU A 151 -17.35 -9.34 10.94
C GLU A 151 -18.49 -10.30 10.57
N ALA A 152 -19.38 -9.94 9.65
CA ALA A 152 -20.44 -10.83 9.21
C ALA A 152 -19.87 -12.10 8.56
N PRO A 153 -20.57 -13.24 8.70
CA PRO A 153 -20.24 -14.47 7.99
C PRO A 153 -20.16 -14.23 6.47
N GLU A 154 -19.24 -14.91 5.80
CA GLU A 154 -18.96 -14.71 4.38
C GLU A 154 -20.21 -14.86 3.49
N GLN A 155 -21.09 -15.81 3.83
CA GLN A 155 -22.33 -16.06 3.07
C GLN A 155 -23.33 -14.89 3.17
N MET A 156 -23.25 -14.07 4.22
CA MET A 156 -24.18 -12.95 4.45
C MET A 156 -23.70 -11.67 3.73
N ILE A 157 -22.41 -11.49 3.52
CA ILE A 157 -21.84 -10.27 2.93
C ILE A 157 -22.48 -9.93 1.56
N PRO A 158 -22.62 -10.88 0.61
CA PRO A 158 -23.22 -10.59 -0.69
C PRO A 158 -24.71 -10.17 -0.62
N THR A 159 -25.41 -10.49 0.46
CA THR A 159 -26.83 -10.17 0.61
C THR A 159 -27.08 -8.84 1.32
N MET A 160 -26.04 -8.15 1.78
CA MET A 160 -26.13 -6.87 2.49
C MET A 160 -26.20 -5.69 1.49
N PRO A 161 -27.36 -4.97 1.38
CA PRO A 161 -27.51 -3.88 0.40
C PRO A 161 -26.48 -2.77 0.55
N ASP A 162 -26.12 -2.42 1.79
CA ASP A 162 -25.14 -1.37 2.07
C ASP A 162 -23.74 -1.77 1.57
N VAL A 163 -23.37 -3.05 1.68
CA VAL A 163 -22.11 -3.57 1.15
C VAL A 163 -22.09 -3.45 -0.36
N GLN A 164 -23.16 -3.86 -1.05
CA GLN A 164 -23.26 -3.79 -2.51
C GLN A 164 -23.14 -2.35 -3.01
N LYS A 165 -23.80 -1.41 -2.34
CA LYS A 165 -23.71 0.02 -2.69
C LYS A 165 -22.28 0.53 -2.59
N ILE A 166 -21.58 0.25 -1.48
CA ILE A 166 -20.21 0.68 -1.25
C ILE A 166 -19.24 0.01 -2.23
N VAL A 167 -19.39 -1.30 -2.46
CA VAL A 167 -18.56 -2.05 -3.42
C VAL A 167 -18.61 -1.42 -4.80
N THR A 168 -19.80 -1.04 -5.26
CA THR A 168 -19.99 -0.43 -6.57
C THR A 168 -19.43 1.00 -6.62
N SER A 169 -19.76 1.85 -5.63
CA SER A 169 -19.35 3.26 -5.63
C SER A 169 -17.85 3.46 -5.49
N LEU A 170 -17.18 2.68 -4.64
CA LEU A 170 -15.75 2.78 -4.39
C LEU A 170 -14.89 1.85 -5.26
N GLN A 171 -15.50 1.04 -6.12
CA GLN A 171 -14.81 0.04 -6.95
C GLN A 171 -13.91 -0.84 -6.08
N VAL A 172 -14.51 -1.54 -5.12
CA VAL A 172 -13.82 -2.41 -4.16
C VAL A 172 -13.31 -3.66 -4.88
N ASP A 173 -12.04 -4.00 -4.68
CA ASP A 173 -11.40 -5.16 -5.30
C ASP A 173 -11.74 -6.48 -4.58
N ALA A 174 -11.95 -6.43 -3.27
CA ALA A 174 -12.37 -7.58 -2.48
C ALA A 174 -13.09 -7.17 -1.19
N VAL A 175 -14.03 -8.01 -0.75
CA VAL A 175 -14.64 -7.94 0.58
C VAL A 175 -14.37 -9.24 1.31
N VAL A 176 -13.83 -9.18 2.54
CA VAL A 176 -13.38 -10.34 3.29
C VAL A 176 -14.08 -10.42 4.64
N SER A 177 -14.62 -11.60 4.97
CA SER A 177 -15.14 -11.87 6.31
C SER A 177 -14.00 -12.10 7.30
N VAL A 178 -14.04 -11.40 8.43
CA VAL A 178 -13.14 -11.61 9.56
C VAL A 178 -13.86 -12.24 10.77
N SER A 179 -15.06 -12.81 10.57
CA SER A 179 -15.85 -13.47 11.61
C SER A 179 -15.09 -14.61 12.35
N ARG A 180 -14.07 -15.18 11.71
CA ARG A 180 -13.20 -16.22 12.25
C ARG A 180 -11.76 -15.74 12.48
N GLY A 181 -11.56 -14.44 12.60
CA GLY A 181 -10.25 -13.81 12.76
C GLY A 181 -9.67 -13.24 11.46
N PHE A 182 -8.52 -12.59 11.55
CA PHE A 182 -7.93 -11.79 10.46
C PHE A 182 -7.15 -12.59 9.42
N ARG A 183 -6.94 -13.89 9.63
CA ARG A 183 -6.17 -14.72 8.71
C ARG A 183 -6.67 -14.71 7.27
N PRO A 184 -8.00 -14.77 7.00
CA PRO A 184 -8.53 -14.65 5.64
C PRO A 184 -8.16 -13.32 4.97
N LEU A 185 -8.21 -12.21 5.73
CA LEU A 185 -7.85 -10.89 5.23
C LEU A 185 -6.36 -10.79 4.88
N VAL A 186 -5.48 -11.26 5.78
CA VAL A 186 -4.03 -11.31 5.52
C VAL A 186 -3.74 -12.13 4.26
N ASN A 187 -4.37 -13.31 4.12
CA ASN A 187 -4.21 -14.16 2.95
C ASN A 187 -4.62 -13.46 1.67
N LYS A 188 -5.76 -12.74 1.70
CA LYS A 188 -6.26 -12.02 0.52
C LYS A 188 -5.36 -10.87 0.11
N ILE A 189 -4.80 -10.15 1.08
CA ILE A 189 -3.84 -9.08 0.82
C ILE A 189 -2.55 -9.66 0.21
N GLU A 190 -2.00 -10.74 0.78
CA GLU A 190 -0.82 -11.42 0.25
C GLU A 190 -1.05 -11.97 -1.18
N GLU A 191 -2.23 -12.53 -1.44
CA GLU A 191 -2.65 -12.99 -2.78
C GLU A 191 -2.65 -11.86 -3.80
N ILE A 192 -3.30 -10.73 -3.48
CA ILE A 192 -3.39 -9.56 -4.37
C ILE A 192 -2.00 -8.98 -4.66
N LEU A 193 -1.09 -9.00 -3.69
CA LEU A 193 0.28 -8.51 -3.81
C LEU A 193 1.23 -9.51 -4.48
N GLY A 194 0.81 -10.75 -4.72
CA GLY A 194 1.68 -11.82 -5.23
C GLY A 194 2.81 -12.19 -4.26
N VAL A 195 2.60 -12.00 -2.95
CA VAL A 195 3.58 -12.32 -1.91
C VAL A 195 3.45 -13.80 -1.55
N GLU A 196 4.37 -14.62 -2.05
CA GLU A 196 4.44 -16.03 -1.64
C GLU A 196 4.86 -16.13 -0.16
N ARG A 197 4.14 -16.95 0.59
CA ARG A 197 4.52 -17.31 1.96
C ARG A 197 5.78 -18.15 1.93
N SER A 198 6.78 -17.76 2.67
CA SER A 198 7.79 -18.71 3.13
C SER A 198 7.07 -19.79 3.94
N GLN A 199 6.88 -20.97 3.34
CA GLN A 199 6.33 -22.12 4.06
C GLN A 199 7.25 -22.36 5.27
N THR A 200 6.76 -22.03 6.44
CA THR A 200 7.41 -22.45 7.69
C THR A 200 7.39 -23.98 7.63
N MET A 201 8.56 -24.59 7.39
CA MET A 201 8.71 -26.04 7.44
C MET A 201 8.15 -26.51 8.78
N VAL A 202 6.98 -27.13 8.75
CA VAL A 202 6.50 -27.95 9.85
C VAL A 202 7.50 -29.09 9.91
N ARG A 203 8.45 -28.99 10.86
CA ARG A 203 9.30 -30.14 11.19
C ARG A 203 8.36 -31.26 11.59
N LYS A 204 8.27 -32.30 10.73
CA LYS A 204 7.65 -33.56 11.13
C LYS A 204 8.36 -34.01 12.40
N PRO A 205 7.61 -34.40 13.45
CA PRO A 205 8.23 -35.07 14.59
C PRO A 205 8.91 -36.33 14.03
N THR A 206 10.20 -36.43 14.24
CA THR A 206 10.96 -37.67 14.03
C THR A 206 10.51 -38.63 15.12
N ASP A 207 9.66 -39.59 14.76
CA ASP A 207 9.40 -40.77 15.59
C ASP A 207 10.74 -41.47 15.88
N LYS A 208 11.03 -41.54 17.17
CA LYS A 208 12.05 -42.47 17.72
C LYS A 208 11.34 -43.62 18.40
#